data_1db3174104e9a3d0ff8b0ec5541db530
#
_entry.id   1db3174104e9a3d0ff8b0ec5541db530
#
_cell.length_a   1.000
_cell.length_b   1.000
_cell.length_c   1.000
_cell.angle_alpha   90.00
_cell.angle_beta   90.00
_cell.angle_gamma   90.00
#
_symmetry.space_group_name_H-M   'P 1'
#
loop_
_entity.id
_entity.type
_entity.pdbx_description
1 polymer ?
#
loop_
_entity_poly.entity_id
_entity_poly.type
_entity_poly.pdbx_seq_one_letter_code
_entity_poly.pdbx_strand_id
1 'polypeptide(L)'
;MSASDRPGWVILTSRYGGDIREPTVDQLRRALADVYQENDPSMTEGDYAEHPNAWLRYGFDDGPMYVLSVYRSGSVYFSQWADPDYENELEPELERVNVSERDACRLWELLAAGKIDEIKGSG
;
A
#
# COMPACT_ATOMS: atom_id res chain seq x y z
N MET A 1 -9.41 -15.10 19.55
CA MET A 1 -8.70 -13.86 19.53
C MET A 1 -9.30 -12.90 18.52
N SER A 2 -9.33 -11.68 18.87
CA SER A 2 -9.92 -10.68 18.00
C SER A 2 -8.89 -10.14 17.00
N ALA A 3 -9.25 -9.08 16.31
CA ALA A 3 -8.35 -8.36 15.42
C ALA A 3 -7.06 -7.93 16.13
N SER A 4 -7.02 -8.04 17.44
CA SER A 4 -5.82 -7.72 18.20
C SER A 4 -4.64 -8.64 17.90
N ASP A 5 -4.82 -9.68 17.09
CA ASP A 5 -3.70 -10.49 16.62
C ASP A 5 -2.70 -9.61 15.85
N ARG A 6 -3.19 -8.51 15.30
CA ARG A 6 -2.36 -7.53 14.62
C ARG A 6 -2.24 -6.30 15.53
N PRO A 7 -1.08 -6.11 16.18
CA PRO A 7 -0.91 -5.02 17.15
C PRO A 7 -0.81 -3.63 16.55
N GLY A 8 -0.57 -3.53 15.25
CA GLY A 8 -0.41 -2.25 14.56
C GLY A 8 -1.69 -1.75 13.92
N TRP A 9 -1.61 -0.54 13.37
CA TRP A 9 -2.70 0.06 12.60
C TRP A 9 -2.44 -0.13 11.11
N VAL A 10 -3.52 -0.12 10.32
CA VAL A 10 -3.42 -0.20 8.86
C VAL A 10 -4.22 0.97 8.28
N ILE A 11 -3.60 1.71 7.35
CA ILE A 11 -4.23 2.85 6.70
C ILE A 11 -4.01 2.75 5.19
N LEU A 12 -5.11 2.75 4.45
CA LEU A 12 -5.08 2.79 2.99
C LEU A 12 -5.27 4.23 2.53
N THR A 13 -4.37 4.72 1.68
CA THR A 13 -4.54 6.02 1.03
C THR A 13 -4.75 5.78 -0.46
N SER A 14 -5.95 6.13 -0.96
CA SER A 14 -6.28 5.93 -2.36
C SER A 14 -5.64 7.03 -3.22
N ARG A 15 -5.63 6.81 -4.54
CA ARG A 15 -5.07 7.80 -5.46
C ARG A 15 -5.81 9.14 -5.41
N TYR A 16 -7.04 9.12 -4.91
CA TYR A 16 -7.85 10.34 -4.77
C TYR A 16 -7.63 11.05 -3.43
N GLY A 17 -6.72 10.52 -2.61
CA GLY A 17 -6.27 11.21 -1.41
C GLY A 17 -7.01 10.91 -0.12
N GLY A 18 -7.99 10.03 -0.13
CA GLY A 18 -8.73 9.71 1.10
C GLY A 18 -8.05 8.60 1.89
N ASP A 19 -7.99 8.77 3.21
CA ASP A 19 -7.44 7.75 4.10
C ASP A 19 -8.53 6.87 4.68
N ILE A 20 -8.33 5.55 4.63
CA ILE A 20 -9.26 4.56 5.19
C ILE A 20 -8.50 3.74 6.23
N ARG A 21 -8.96 3.80 7.47
CA ARG A 21 -8.36 3.01 8.54
C ARG A 21 -8.97 1.60 8.54
N GLU A 22 -8.12 0.60 8.75
CA GLU A 22 -8.52 -0.81 8.77
C GLU A 22 -9.36 -1.19 7.55
N PRO A 23 -8.81 -1.01 6.34
CA PRO A 23 -9.57 -1.26 5.11
C PRO A 23 -9.94 -2.73 4.97
N THR A 24 -11.09 -2.97 4.34
CA THR A 24 -11.52 -4.32 3.98
C THR A 24 -10.84 -4.74 2.68
N VAL A 25 -10.88 -6.03 2.37
CA VAL A 25 -10.34 -6.54 1.10
C VAL A 25 -11.02 -5.86 -0.09
N ASP A 26 -12.33 -5.62 -0.02
CA ASP A 26 -13.05 -4.93 -1.10
C ASP A 26 -12.54 -3.51 -1.28
N GLN A 27 -12.22 -2.82 -0.18
CA GLN A 27 -11.66 -1.47 -0.27
C GLN A 27 -10.27 -1.48 -0.89
N LEU A 28 -9.45 -2.46 -0.56
CA LEU A 28 -8.13 -2.63 -1.17
C LEU A 28 -8.26 -2.86 -2.67
N ARG A 29 -9.17 -3.75 -3.07
CA ARG A 29 -9.40 -4.05 -4.49
C ARG A 29 -9.88 -2.83 -5.26
N ARG A 30 -10.78 -2.05 -4.67
CA ARG A 30 -11.29 -0.85 -5.32
C ARG A 30 -10.20 0.18 -5.53
N ALA A 31 -9.35 0.39 -4.51
CA ALA A 31 -8.25 1.35 -4.63
C ALA A 31 -7.27 0.92 -5.73
N LEU A 32 -6.99 -0.37 -5.85
CA LEU A 32 -6.13 -0.88 -6.91
C LEU A 32 -6.78 -0.75 -8.28
N ALA A 33 -8.07 -1.00 -8.38
CA ALA A 33 -8.78 -0.82 -9.65
C ALA A 33 -8.69 0.63 -10.12
N ASP A 34 -8.80 1.57 -9.20
CA ASP A 34 -8.67 2.99 -9.52
C ASP A 34 -7.27 3.33 -10.05
N VAL A 35 -6.25 2.65 -9.55
CA VAL A 35 -4.87 2.86 -10.00
C VAL A 35 -4.63 2.21 -11.36
N TYR A 36 -5.03 0.95 -11.52
CA TYR A 36 -4.70 0.17 -12.71
C TYR A 36 -5.61 0.46 -13.90
N GLN A 37 -6.88 0.72 -13.65
CA GLN A 37 -7.88 0.77 -14.71
C GLN A 37 -8.20 2.17 -15.22
N GLU A 38 -7.87 3.22 -14.44
CA GLU A 38 -8.07 4.61 -14.85
C GLU A 38 -9.47 4.88 -15.41
N ASN A 39 -10.48 4.41 -14.71
CA ASN A 39 -11.82 4.42 -15.26
C ASN A 39 -12.75 5.49 -14.70
N ASP A 40 -12.22 6.52 -14.06
CA ASP A 40 -13.04 7.64 -13.59
C ASP A 40 -13.17 8.68 -14.70
N PRO A 41 -14.38 8.85 -15.26
CA PRO A 41 -14.57 9.76 -16.40
C PRO A 41 -14.40 11.23 -16.04
N SER A 42 -14.39 11.57 -14.76
CA SER A 42 -14.19 12.95 -14.33
C SER A 42 -12.72 13.34 -14.26
N MET A 43 -11.80 12.39 -14.39
CA MET A 43 -10.38 12.66 -14.30
C MET A 43 -9.75 12.80 -15.68
N THR A 44 -8.87 13.80 -15.82
CA THR A 44 -8.10 14.05 -17.04
C THR A 44 -6.77 13.31 -16.97
N GLU A 45 -6.03 13.30 -18.09
CA GLU A 45 -4.68 12.75 -18.09
C GLU A 45 -3.77 13.45 -17.09
N GLY A 46 -3.95 14.77 -16.91
CA GLY A 46 -3.18 15.52 -15.93
C GLY A 46 -3.48 15.06 -14.51
N ASP A 47 -4.74 14.78 -14.22
CA ASP A 47 -5.13 14.29 -12.90
C ASP A 47 -4.49 12.92 -12.61
N TYR A 48 -4.48 12.03 -13.60
CA TYR A 48 -3.85 10.72 -13.44
C TYR A 48 -2.34 10.85 -13.25
N ALA A 49 -1.72 11.82 -13.91
CA ALA A 49 -0.28 12.05 -13.76
C ALA A 49 0.06 12.59 -12.37
N GLU A 50 -0.82 13.40 -11.79
CA GLU A 50 -0.62 13.95 -10.44
C GLU A 50 -0.88 12.93 -9.35
N HIS A 51 -1.74 11.94 -9.63
CA HIS A 51 -2.13 10.92 -8.65
C HIS A 51 -1.90 9.52 -9.23
N PRO A 52 -0.62 9.15 -9.47
CA PRO A 52 -0.32 7.89 -10.17
C PRO A 52 -0.36 6.66 -9.28
N ASN A 53 -0.50 6.83 -7.97
CA ASN A 53 -0.35 5.71 -7.04
C ASN A 53 -1.32 5.77 -5.88
N ALA A 54 -1.47 4.61 -5.26
CA ALA A 54 -2.10 4.47 -3.96
C ALA A 54 -1.13 3.71 -3.06
N TRP A 55 -1.26 3.83 -1.75
CA TRP A 55 -0.36 3.12 -0.85
C TRP A 55 -1.08 2.63 0.41
N LEU A 56 -0.54 1.55 0.97
CA LEU A 56 -1.01 0.97 2.21
C LEU A 56 0.09 1.08 3.24
N ARG A 57 -0.25 1.52 4.45
CA ARG A 57 0.70 1.64 5.55
C ARG A 57 0.27 0.71 6.68
N TYR A 58 1.23 0.00 7.25
CA TYR A 58 1.04 -0.81 8.44
C TYR A 58 2.10 -0.40 9.44
N GLY A 59 1.70 0.01 10.63
CA GLY A 59 2.67 0.50 11.58
C GLY A 59 2.15 0.54 13.00
N PHE A 60 2.99 1.12 13.86
CA PHE A 60 2.76 1.23 15.30
C PHE A 60 2.97 2.68 15.71
N ASP A 61 2.24 3.13 16.72
CA ASP A 61 2.36 4.51 17.16
C ASP A 61 3.78 4.86 17.63
N ASP A 62 4.44 3.92 18.29
CA ASP A 62 5.78 4.12 18.82
C ASP A 62 6.83 3.23 18.18
N GLY A 63 6.57 2.69 17.01
CA GLY A 63 7.44 1.69 16.43
C GLY A 63 7.55 1.78 14.93
N PRO A 64 7.97 0.68 14.32
CA PRO A 64 8.22 0.69 12.88
C PRO A 64 6.97 0.88 12.06
N MET A 65 7.15 1.38 10.85
CA MET A 65 6.09 1.55 9.87
C MET A 65 6.54 0.98 8.54
N TYR A 66 5.63 0.30 7.87
CA TYR A 66 5.88 -0.33 6.58
C TYR A 66 4.92 0.27 5.56
N VAL A 67 5.45 0.65 4.39
CA VAL A 67 4.66 1.29 3.33
C VAL A 67 4.81 0.50 2.05
N LEU A 68 3.68 0.17 1.42
CA LEU A 68 3.69 -0.51 0.14
C LEU A 68 2.89 0.31 -0.85
N SER A 69 3.61 1.00 -1.74
CA SER A 69 3.03 1.88 -2.75
C SER A 69 2.87 1.14 -4.06
N VAL A 70 1.74 1.34 -4.73
CA VAL A 70 1.45 0.72 -6.02
C VAL A 70 1.16 1.80 -7.04
N TYR A 71 1.87 1.76 -8.15
CA TYR A 71 1.74 2.73 -9.24
C TYR A 71 1.02 2.12 -10.44
N ARG A 72 0.36 2.96 -11.22
CA ARG A 72 -0.40 2.50 -12.39
C ARG A 72 0.47 1.79 -13.42
N SER A 73 1.77 2.05 -13.41
CA SER A 73 2.70 1.37 -14.31
C SER A 73 2.97 -0.08 -13.93
N GLY A 74 2.46 -0.53 -12.78
CA GLY A 74 2.78 -1.84 -12.25
C GLY A 74 4.01 -1.87 -11.37
N SER A 75 4.58 -0.71 -11.06
CA SER A 75 5.70 -0.63 -10.14
C SER A 75 5.19 -0.62 -8.71
N VAL A 76 5.84 -1.38 -7.85
CA VAL A 76 5.50 -1.48 -6.43
C VAL A 76 6.74 -1.22 -5.61
N TYR A 77 6.61 -0.36 -4.62
CA TYR A 77 7.72 0.01 -3.73
C TYR A 77 7.36 -0.34 -2.30
N PHE A 78 8.23 -1.10 -1.65
CA PHE A 78 8.06 -1.48 -0.26
C PHE A 78 9.14 -0.81 0.58
N SER A 79 8.73 0.06 1.51
CA SER A 79 9.64 0.82 2.37
C SER A 79 9.42 0.40 3.82
N GLN A 80 10.50 0.41 4.60
CA GLN A 80 10.47 0.05 6.02
C GLN A 80 11.11 1.17 6.83
N TRP A 81 10.36 1.70 7.78
CA TRP A 81 10.79 2.85 8.57
C TRP A 81 10.79 2.50 10.06
N ALA A 82 11.74 3.08 10.81
CA ALA A 82 11.81 2.88 12.26
C ALA A 82 10.72 3.64 13.00
N ASP A 83 10.13 4.66 12.36
CA ASP A 83 9.12 5.50 12.97
C ASP A 83 8.11 5.99 11.92
N PRO A 84 6.92 6.44 12.35
CA PRO A 84 5.89 6.91 11.41
C PRO A 84 6.19 8.25 10.74
N ASP A 85 7.26 8.91 11.15
CA ASP A 85 7.61 10.24 10.63
C ASP A 85 8.55 10.18 9.42
N TYR A 86 8.90 8.97 8.94
CA TYR A 86 9.80 8.77 7.82
C TYR A 86 11.20 9.32 8.06
N GLU A 87 11.63 9.35 9.31
CA GLU A 87 12.95 9.89 9.64
C GLU A 87 14.08 8.90 9.51
N ASN A 88 13.82 7.63 9.86
CA ASN A 88 14.86 6.60 9.89
C ASN A 88 14.41 5.38 9.10
N GLU A 89 14.93 5.22 7.90
CA GLU A 89 14.64 4.05 7.08
C GLU A 89 15.41 2.84 7.63
N LEU A 90 14.69 1.74 7.85
CA LEU A 90 15.29 0.53 8.41
C LEU A 90 16.09 -0.26 7.38
N GLU A 91 15.58 -0.34 6.15
CA GLU A 91 16.23 -1.07 5.07
C GLU A 91 15.99 -0.31 3.77
N PRO A 92 16.86 -0.49 2.77
CA PRO A 92 16.65 0.14 1.48
C PRO A 92 15.30 -0.25 0.88
N GLU A 93 14.67 0.68 0.20
CA GLU A 93 13.39 0.44 -0.46
C GLU A 93 13.51 -0.68 -1.49
N LEU A 94 12.54 -1.59 -1.48
CA LEU A 94 12.47 -2.68 -2.43
C LEU A 94 11.54 -2.29 -3.57
N GLU A 95 12.00 -2.45 -4.80
CA GLU A 95 11.20 -2.15 -5.98
C GLU A 95 10.87 -3.43 -6.73
N ARG A 96 9.61 -3.53 -7.18
CA ARG A 96 9.18 -4.60 -8.08
C ARG A 96 8.48 -3.96 -9.26
N VAL A 97 8.69 -4.51 -10.45
CA VAL A 97 8.09 -3.97 -11.67
C VAL A 97 7.20 -5.03 -12.32
N ASN A 98 6.32 -4.58 -13.18
CA ASN A 98 5.39 -5.47 -13.91
C ASN A 98 4.51 -6.30 -12.98
N VAL A 99 4.14 -5.70 -11.84
CA VAL A 99 3.27 -6.37 -10.87
C VAL A 99 1.82 -6.22 -11.34
N SER A 100 1.10 -7.33 -11.45
CA SER A 100 -0.30 -7.29 -11.86
C SER A 100 -1.17 -6.74 -10.73
N GLU A 101 -2.36 -6.29 -11.08
CA GLU A 101 -3.34 -5.82 -10.09
C GLU A 101 -3.60 -6.91 -9.05
N ARG A 102 -3.73 -8.15 -9.49
CA ARG A 102 -3.96 -9.28 -8.60
C ARG A 102 -2.81 -9.49 -7.61
N ASP A 103 -1.58 -9.42 -8.10
CA ASP A 103 -0.40 -9.62 -7.25
C ASP A 103 -0.21 -8.44 -6.30
N ALA A 104 -0.50 -7.23 -6.75
CA ALA A 104 -0.45 -6.05 -5.89
C ALA A 104 -1.47 -6.18 -4.75
N CYS A 105 -2.67 -6.67 -5.06
CA CYS A 105 -3.69 -6.91 -4.04
C CYS A 105 -3.21 -7.92 -3.00
N ARG A 106 -2.57 -8.99 -3.46
CA ARG A 106 -2.02 -10.00 -2.55
C ARG A 106 -0.95 -9.39 -1.62
N LEU A 107 -0.08 -8.55 -2.16
CA LEU A 107 0.94 -7.89 -1.35
C LEU A 107 0.31 -6.98 -0.29
N TRP A 108 -0.71 -6.24 -0.67
CA TRP A 108 -1.43 -5.40 0.29
C TRP A 108 -2.14 -6.24 1.37
N GLU A 109 -2.71 -7.39 0.99
CA GLU A 109 -3.33 -8.27 1.97
C GLU A 109 -2.31 -8.82 2.97
N LEU A 110 -1.12 -9.16 2.48
CA LEU A 110 -0.03 -9.61 3.35
C LEU A 110 0.39 -8.50 4.31
N LEU A 111 0.52 -7.27 3.81
CA LEU A 111 0.88 -6.13 4.66
C LEU A 111 -0.19 -5.87 5.71
N ALA A 112 -1.47 -5.89 5.32
CA ALA A 112 -2.57 -5.68 6.25
C ALA A 112 -2.63 -6.75 7.33
N ALA A 113 -2.12 -7.95 7.05
CA ALA A 113 -2.05 -9.02 8.01
C ALA A 113 -0.76 -8.99 8.84
N GLY A 114 0.13 -8.04 8.56
CA GLY A 114 1.41 -7.93 9.27
C GLY A 114 2.45 -8.95 8.86
N LYS A 115 2.28 -9.58 7.69
CA LYS A 115 3.17 -10.64 7.23
C LYS A 115 4.33 -10.09 6.42
N ILE A 116 5.18 -9.33 7.08
CA ILE A 116 6.27 -8.61 6.45
C ILE A 116 7.28 -9.55 5.78
N ASP A 117 7.61 -10.65 6.43
CA ASP A 117 8.59 -11.60 5.89
C ASP A 117 8.08 -12.23 4.59
N GLU A 118 6.79 -12.45 4.46
CA GLU A 118 6.21 -13.00 3.25
C GLU A 118 6.27 -12.01 2.10
N ILE A 119 6.12 -10.72 2.39
CA ILE A 119 6.28 -9.67 1.38
C ILE A 119 7.70 -9.66 0.86
N LYS A 120 8.68 -9.69 1.75
CA LYS A 120 10.10 -9.67 1.38
C LYS A 120 10.49 -10.91 0.57
N GLY A 121 9.93 -12.05 0.92
CA GLY A 121 10.24 -13.31 0.25
C GLY A 121 9.45 -13.55 -1.02
N SER A 122 8.47 -12.71 -1.30
CA SER A 122 7.59 -12.86 -2.45
C SER A 122 8.29 -12.24 -3.66
N GLY A 123 9.18 -12.95 -4.21
CA GLY A 123 9.95 -12.38 -5.27
C GLY A 123 9.93 -13.04 -6.56
#